data_6d6db58254e030d2d2f9e98ca6afd972
#
_entry.id   6d6db58254e030d2d2f9e98ca6afd972
#
_cell.length_a   1.000
_cell.length_b   1.000
_cell.length_c   1.000
_cell.angle_alpha   90.00
_cell.angle_beta   90.00
_cell.angle_gamma   90.00
#
_symmetry.space_group_name_H-M   'P 1'
#
loop_
_entity.id
_entity.type
_entity.pdbx_description
1 polymer ?
#
loop_
_entity_poly.entity_id
_entity_poly.type
_entity_poly.pdbx_seq_one_letter_code
_entity_poly.pdbx_strand_id
1 'polypeptide(L)'
;MSQNVKDAALLLEVISKFDNKDSTSIDFKRNKYSSELTNNIKGLKIGIPNEYRVEGMPKEIDDLWKKGIEIIKDCGAEIVDISLPTTKYALPTYYIVAPAEASSNLARYDGVKYGFRSQGENLIDMYEKTRSEGFG
;
A
#
# COMPACT_ATOMS: atom_id res chain seq x y z
N MET A 1 8.84 -9.06 6.93
CA MET A 1 8.57 -9.85 5.69
C MET A 1 8.24 -11.28 6.12
N SER A 2 7.30 -11.93 5.43
CA SER A 2 6.90 -13.33 5.67
C SER A 2 7.34 -14.21 4.51
N GLN A 3 7.52 -15.50 4.75
CA GLN A 3 7.94 -16.43 3.70
C GLN A 3 6.77 -17.07 2.94
N ASN A 4 5.57 -17.03 3.53
CA ASN A 4 4.37 -17.63 2.96
C ASN A 4 3.11 -16.87 3.40
N VAL A 5 1.98 -17.19 2.79
CA VAL A 5 0.69 -16.52 3.04
C VAL A 5 0.20 -16.77 4.47
N LYS A 6 0.45 -17.94 5.05
CA LYS A 6 0.04 -18.27 6.41
C LYS A 6 0.77 -17.40 7.44
N ASP A 7 2.08 -17.21 7.27
CA ASP A 7 2.86 -16.32 8.13
C ASP A 7 2.42 -14.85 7.95
N ALA A 8 2.11 -14.44 6.73
CA ALA A 8 1.56 -13.12 6.46
C ALA A 8 0.22 -12.90 7.20
N ALA A 9 -0.68 -13.88 7.16
CA ALA A 9 -1.96 -13.82 7.86
C ALA A 9 -1.79 -13.73 9.38
N LEU A 10 -0.89 -14.53 9.97
CA LEU A 10 -0.58 -14.49 11.40
C LEU A 10 0.00 -13.13 11.82
N LEU A 11 0.94 -12.60 11.04
CA LEU A 11 1.50 -11.27 11.32
C LEU A 11 0.43 -10.18 11.22
N LEU A 12 -0.44 -10.25 10.20
CA LEU A 12 -1.53 -9.30 10.04
C LEU A 12 -2.51 -9.34 11.22
N GLU A 13 -2.83 -10.53 11.75
CA GLU A 13 -3.67 -10.68 12.95
C GLU A 13 -3.09 -9.94 14.15
N VAL A 14 -1.76 -9.93 14.29
CA VAL A 14 -1.09 -9.26 15.41
C VAL A 14 -1.04 -7.75 15.22
N ILE A 15 -0.58 -7.27 14.05
CA ILE A 15 -0.34 -5.83 13.81
C ILE A 15 -1.63 -5.04 13.56
N SER A 16 -2.72 -5.69 13.17
CA SER A 16 -4.00 -5.03 12.93
C SER A 16 -4.88 -4.88 14.18
N LYS A 17 -4.36 -5.12 15.38
CA LYS A 17 -5.12 -4.96 16.63
C LYS A 17 -5.41 -3.49 16.90
N PHE A 18 -6.53 -3.28 17.61
CA PHE A 18 -6.89 -1.94 18.09
C PHE A 18 -5.82 -1.40 19.01
N ASP A 19 -5.41 -0.16 18.79
CA ASP A 19 -4.52 0.60 19.67
C ASP A 19 -5.29 1.79 20.23
N ASN A 20 -5.52 1.81 21.54
CA ASN A 20 -6.22 2.88 22.22
C ASN A 20 -5.40 4.19 22.33
N LYS A 21 -4.13 4.15 21.95
CA LYS A 21 -3.25 5.32 21.89
C LYS A 21 -3.21 5.96 20.50
N ASP A 22 -3.76 5.30 19.50
CA ASP A 22 -3.88 5.81 18.14
C ASP A 22 -5.33 6.20 17.85
N SER A 23 -5.57 7.50 17.72
CA SER A 23 -6.92 8.05 17.43
C SER A 23 -7.48 7.63 16.07
N THR A 24 -6.64 7.12 15.16
CA THR A 24 -7.05 6.60 13.85
C THR A 24 -7.36 5.11 13.87
N SER A 25 -6.99 4.41 14.95
CA SER A 25 -7.29 2.98 15.10
C SER A 25 -8.78 2.75 15.38
N ILE A 26 -9.36 1.79 14.68
CA ILE A 26 -10.79 1.47 14.80
C ILE A 26 -10.95 0.15 15.56
N ASP A 27 -11.77 0.16 16.60
CA ASP A 27 -12.14 -1.08 17.31
C ASP A 27 -13.30 -1.76 16.56
N PHE A 28 -13.01 -2.87 15.91
CA PHE A 28 -13.99 -3.70 15.23
C PHE A 28 -13.72 -5.19 15.43
N LYS A 29 -14.79 -5.99 15.35
CA LYS A 29 -14.65 -7.44 15.40
C LYS A 29 -13.85 -7.93 14.19
N ARG A 30 -12.73 -8.57 14.45
CA ARG A 30 -11.81 -9.06 13.41
C ARG A 30 -11.98 -10.54 13.19
N ASN A 31 -11.82 -10.93 11.94
CA ASN A 31 -11.68 -12.34 11.59
C ASN A 31 -10.26 -12.83 11.90
N LYS A 32 -10.12 -14.10 12.18
CA LYS A 32 -8.82 -14.75 12.22
C LYS A 32 -8.40 -15.07 10.79
N TYR A 33 -7.61 -14.21 10.19
CA TYR A 33 -7.18 -14.36 8.79
C TYR A 33 -6.53 -15.71 8.50
N SER A 34 -5.75 -16.25 9.46
CA SER A 34 -5.13 -17.56 9.33
C SER A 34 -6.14 -18.71 9.22
N SER A 35 -7.32 -18.58 9.84
CA SER A 35 -8.40 -19.58 9.75
C SER A 35 -9.22 -19.49 8.47
N GLU A 36 -9.17 -18.36 7.77
CA GLU A 36 -9.86 -18.15 6.48
C GLU A 36 -9.07 -18.71 5.28
N LEU A 37 -7.84 -19.18 5.49
CA LEU A 37 -7.01 -19.79 4.45
C LEU A 37 -7.47 -21.21 4.14
N THR A 38 -8.51 -21.33 3.34
CA THR A 38 -9.16 -22.63 3.05
C THR A 38 -8.50 -23.42 1.92
N ASN A 39 -7.51 -22.84 1.21
CA ASN A 39 -6.92 -23.39 -0.02
C ASN A 39 -7.96 -23.69 -1.12
N ASN A 40 -9.14 -23.10 -1.04
CA ASN A 40 -10.23 -23.30 -1.98
C ASN A 40 -10.70 -21.97 -2.56
N ILE A 41 -10.55 -21.80 -3.87
CA ILE A 41 -11.03 -20.62 -4.62
C ILE A 41 -12.11 -20.98 -5.62
N LYS A 42 -12.66 -22.19 -5.54
CA LYS A 42 -13.71 -22.64 -6.46
C LYS A 42 -14.94 -21.75 -6.38
N GLY A 43 -15.37 -21.25 -7.51
CA GLY A 43 -16.52 -20.35 -7.64
C GLY A 43 -16.25 -18.87 -7.29
N LEU A 44 -15.01 -18.52 -6.90
CA LEU A 44 -14.65 -17.10 -6.78
C LEU A 44 -14.57 -16.46 -8.17
N LYS A 45 -15.13 -15.25 -8.29
CA LYS A 45 -14.99 -14.41 -9.48
C LYS A 45 -13.74 -13.54 -9.34
N ILE A 46 -12.85 -13.68 -10.31
CA ILE A 46 -11.59 -12.93 -10.36
C ILE A 46 -11.61 -12.06 -11.61
N GLY A 47 -11.67 -10.73 -11.36
CA GLY A 47 -11.66 -9.73 -12.42
C GLY A 47 -10.26 -9.49 -12.97
N ILE A 48 -10.13 -9.52 -14.29
CA ILE A 48 -8.89 -9.16 -14.99
C ILE A 48 -9.10 -7.83 -15.72
N PRO A 49 -8.46 -6.74 -15.26
CA PRO A 49 -8.59 -5.45 -15.91
C PRO A 49 -7.91 -5.44 -17.29
N ASN A 50 -8.63 -4.99 -18.30
CA ASN A 50 -8.08 -4.85 -19.65
C ASN A 50 -6.91 -3.84 -19.68
N GLU A 51 -6.96 -2.81 -18.83
CA GLU A 51 -5.97 -1.76 -18.71
C GLU A 51 -4.63 -2.22 -18.10
N TYR A 52 -4.57 -3.41 -17.52
CA TYR A 52 -3.32 -3.97 -16.98
C TYR A 52 -2.44 -4.60 -18.07
N ARG A 53 -2.98 -4.75 -19.28
CA ARG A 53 -2.20 -5.15 -20.45
C ARG A 53 -1.82 -3.93 -21.25
N VAL A 54 -0.56 -3.51 -21.09
CA VAL A 54 -0.03 -2.33 -21.76
C VAL A 54 0.76 -2.71 -22.99
N GLU A 55 0.74 -1.85 -24.00
CA GLU A 55 1.58 -1.97 -25.18
C GLU A 55 3.07 -1.97 -24.77
N GLY A 56 3.87 -2.84 -25.37
CA GLY A 56 5.29 -2.98 -25.05
C GLY A 56 5.60 -3.89 -23.85
N MET A 57 4.60 -4.58 -23.29
CA MET A 57 4.86 -5.59 -22.25
C MET A 57 5.80 -6.69 -22.80
N PRO A 58 6.91 -7.01 -22.09
CA PRO A 58 7.77 -8.12 -22.47
C PRO A 58 7.00 -9.44 -22.60
N LYS A 59 7.33 -10.21 -23.65
CA LYS A 59 6.61 -11.45 -23.94
C LYS A 59 6.67 -12.43 -22.77
N GLU A 60 7.79 -12.55 -22.09
CA GLU A 60 7.96 -13.42 -20.93
C GLU A 60 6.99 -13.05 -19.79
N ILE A 61 6.72 -11.77 -19.59
CA ILE A 61 5.77 -11.29 -18.58
C ILE A 61 4.35 -11.61 -18.99
N ASP A 62 3.97 -11.38 -20.26
CA ASP A 62 2.64 -11.72 -20.78
C ASP A 62 2.38 -13.24 -20.71
N ASP A 63 3.38 -14.07 -21.03
CA ASP A 63 3.28 -15.53 -20.93
C ASP A 63 3.10 -16.00 -19.48
N LEU A 64 3.81 -15.39 -18.51
CA LEU A 64 3.62 -15.67 -17.08
C LEU A 64 2.24 -15.23 -16.59
N TRP A 65 1.76 -14.09 -17.07
CA TRP A 65 0.41 -13.60 -16.76
C TRP A 65 -0.66 -14.57 -17.24
N LYS A 66 -0.57 -15.05 -18.50
CA LYS A 66 -1.48 -16.05 -19.08
C LYS A 66 -1.45 -17.34 -18.28
N LYS A 67 -0.24 -17.84 -17.96
CA LYS A 67 -0.07 -19.04 -17.14
C LYS A 67 -0.70 -18.89 -15.75
N GLY A 68 -0.56 -17.71 -15.11
CA GLY A 68 -1.20 -17.43 -13.84
C GLY A 68 -2.73 -17.51 -13.92
N ILE A 69 -3.32 -16.96 -14.98
CA ILE A 69 -4.77 -17.03 -15.22
C ILE A 69 -5.22 -18.49 -15.41
N GLU A 70 -4.48 -19.33 -16.15
CA GLU A 70 -4.78 -20.74 -16.33
C GLU A 70 -4.77 -21.49 -15.00
N ILE A 71 -3.73 -21.30 -14.17
CA ILE A 71 -3.64 -21.90 -12.83
C ILE A 71 -4.87 -21.55 -11.98
N ILE A 72 -5.30 -20.30 -12.01
CA ILE A 72 -6.46 -19.83 -11.24
C ILE A 72 -7.74 -20.51 -11.74
N LYS A 73 -7.92 -20.64 -13.05
CA LYS A 73 -9.04 -21.38 -13.67
C LYS A 73 -9.04 -22.85 -13.26
N ASP A 74 -7.88 -23.50 -13.31
CA ASP A 74 -7.72 -24.91 -12.92
C ASP A 74 -8.06 -25.14 -11.45
N CYS A 75 -7.84 -24.15 -10.60
CA CYS A 75 -8.28 -24.14 -9.20
C CYS A 75 -9.80 -23.91 -9.03
N GLY A 76 -10.53 -23.71 -10.12
CA GLY A 76 -11.99 -23.60 -10.13
C GLY A 76 -12.56 -22.21 -9.96
N ALA A 77 -11.76 -21.15 -10.08
CA ALA A 77 -12.23 -19.78 -10.09
C ALA A 77 -12.80 -19.39 -11.47
N GLU A 78 -13.75 -18.46 -11.47
CA GLU A 78 -14.32 -17.84 -12.67
C GLU A 78 -13.53 -16.56 -13.02
N ILE A 79 -12.99 -16.50 -14.23
CA ILE A 79 -12.31 -15.29 -14.71
C ILE A 79 -13.33 -14.39 -15.41
N VAL A 80 -13.34 -13.12 -15.05
CA VAL A 80 -14.23 -12.09 -15.61
C VAL A 80 -13.39 -10.93 -16.13
N ASP A 81 -13.61 -10.55 -17.38
CA ASP A 81 -13.00 -9.33 -17.93
C ASP A 81 -13.68 -8.10 -17.28
N ILE A 82 -12.86 -7.19 -16.76
CA ILE A 82 -13.33 -5.94 -16.17
C ILE A 82 -12.59 -4.75 -16.77
N SER A 83 -13.10 -3.56 -16.54
CA SER A 83 -12.44 -2.31 -16.95
C SER A 83 -12.21 -1.41 -15.74
N LEU A 84 -10.99 -0.86 -15.64
CA LEU A 84 -10.58 0.15 -14.68
C LEU A 84 -10.06 1.40 -15.41
N PRO A 85 -10.92 2.19 -16.06
CA PRO A 85 -10.53 3.25 -17.00
C PRO A 85 -9.71 4.38 -16.35
N THR A 86 -9.76 4.51 -15.03
CA THR A 86 -8.97 5.49 -14.26
C THR A 86 -7.55 5.05 -13.98
N THR A 87 -7.16 3.81 -14.30
CA THR A 87 -5.80 3.27 -14.06
C THR A 87 -4.71 4.16 -14.69
N LYS A 88 -4.97 4.78 -15.82
CA LYS A 88 -4.06 5.73 -16.47
C LYS A 88 -3.66 6.94 -15.60
N TYR A 89 -4.48 7.27 -14.61
CA TYR A 89 -4.22 8.38 -13.68
C TYR A 89 -3.56 7.92 -12.36
N ALA A 90 -3.40 6.61 -12.15
CA ALA A 90 -2.92 6.08 -10.86
C ALA A 90 -1.53 6.64 -10.49
N LEU A 91 -0.58 6.59 -11.42
CA LEU A 91 0.79 7.07 -11.17
C LEU A 91 0.86 8.60 -10.98
N PRO A 92 0.25 9.44 -11.84
CA PRO A 92 0.18 10.88 -11.60
C PRO A 92 -0.50 11.22 -10.25
N THR A 93 -1.58 10.56 -9.90
CA THR A 93 -2.28 10.76 -8.63
C THR A 93 -1.37 10.41 -7.44
N TYR A 94 -0.65 9.30 -7.51
CA TYR A 94 0.31 8.92 -6.48
C TYR A 94 1.37 10.01 -6.27
N TYR A 95 1.98 10.54 -7.34
CA TYR A 95 3.00 11.59 -7.23
C TYR A 95 2.48 12.93 -6.70
N ILE A 96 1.19 13.19 -6.79
CA ILE A 96 0.59 14.40 -6.22
C ILE A 96 0.18 14.16 -4.77
N VAL A 97 -0.58 13.10 -4.50
CA VAL A 97 -1.18 12.85 -3.18
C VAL A 97 -0.13 12.44 -2.15
N ALA A 98 0.76 11.50 -2.49
CA ALA A 98 1.73 11.00 -1.52
C ALA A 98 2.73 12.07 -1.04
N PRO A 99 3.32 12.93 -1.90
CA PRO A 99 4.15 14.03 -1.44
C PRO A 99 3.38 15.10 -0.65
N ALA A 100 2.14 15.40 -1.03
CA ALA A 100 1.29 16.34 -0.30
C ALA A 100 0.98 15.85 1.12
N GLU A 101 0.60 14.58 1.26
CA GLU A 101 0.41 13.93 2.56
C GLU A 101 1.71 13.91 3.39
N ALA A 102 2.81 13.52 2.79
CA ALA A 102 4.12 13.51 3.46
C ALA A 102 4.50 14.92 3.94
N SER A 103 4.34 15.94 3.10
CA SER A 103 4.61 17.33 3.47
C SER A 103 3.76 17.80 4.65
N SER A 104 2.48 17.48 4.64
CA SER A 104 1.57 17.80 5.74
C SER A 104 1.94 17.06 7.04
N ASN A 105 2.19 15.76 6.96
CA ASN A 105 2.51 14.93 8.12
C ASN A 105 3.87 15.29 8.73
N LEU A 106 4.85 15.68 7.91
CA LEU A 106 6.18 16.06 8.35
C LEU A 106 6.31 17.53 8.76
N ALA A 107 5.27 18.34 8.61
CA ALA A 107 5.28 19.75 9.01
C ALA A 107 5.60 19.95 10.50
N ARG A 108 5.29 18.96 11.34
CA ARG A 108 5.59 18.97 12.80
C ARG A 108 7.06 18.78 13.15
N TYR A 109 7.89 18.36 12.22
CA TYR A 109 9.35 18.21 12.42
C TYR A 109 10.05 19.53 12.10
N ASP A 110 9.85 20.51 12.98
CA ASP A 110 10.29 21.89 12.83
C ASP A 110 11.43 22.27 13.79
N GLY A 111 11.95 21.30 14.55
CA GLY A 111 13.00 21.48 15.54
C GLY A 111 12.53 22.05 16.88
N VAL A 112 11.23 22.29 17.06
CA VAL A 112 10.68 22.79 18.34
C VAL A 112 10.34 21.62 19.26
N LYS A 113 9.51 20.69 18.80
CA LYS A 113 9.03 19.55 19.59
C LYS A 113 9.56 18.22 19.11
N TYR A 114 9.80 18.08 17.82
CA TYR A 114 10.24 16.85 17.18
C TYR A 114 11.39 17.08 16.20
N GLY A 115 12.23 16.07 16.05
CA GLY A 115 13.25 15.98 15.04
C GLY A 115 14.52 16.75 15.37
N PHE A 116 15.38 16.88 14.36
CA PHE A 116 16.61 17.66 14.40
C PHE A 116 16.31 19.14 14.59
N ARG A 117 17.16 19.85 15.31
CA ARG A 117 17.06 21.30 15.51
C ARG A 117 18.38 21.97 15.18
N SER A 118 18.35 22.85 14.20
CA SER A 118 19.44 23.74 13.88
C SER A 118 19.40 25.01 14.72
N GLN A 119 20.55 25.65 14.90
CA GLN A 119 20.61 26.93 15.59
C GLN A 119 20.28 28.09 14.64
N GLY A 120 19.47 29.04 15.12
CA GLY A 120 19.06 30.21 14.37
C GLY A 120 19.19 31.49 15.20
N GLU A 121 19.28 32.63 14.54
CA GLU A 121 19.32 33.96 15.18
C GLU A 121 17.97 34.34 15.78
N ASN A 122 16.90 33.85 15.22
CA ASN A 122 15.53 34.02 15.69
C ASN A 122 14.68 32.79 15.39
N LEU A 123 13.40 32.78 15.78
CA LEU A 123 12.51 31.64 15.62
C LEU A 123 12.33 31.23 14.14
N ILE A 124 12.16 32.18 13.24
CA ILE A 124 11.93 31.96 11.83
C ILE A 124 13.18 31.35 11.20
N ASP A 125 14.34 31.94 11.42
CA ASP A 125 15.63 31.47 10.93
C ASP A 125 15.94 30.04 11.45
N MET A 126 15.64 29.75 12.71
CA MET A 126 15.74 28.41 13.28
C MET A 126 14.85 27.40 12.54
N TYR A 127 13.61 27.75 12.22
CA TYR A 127 12.72 26.88 11.46
C TYR A 127 13.24 26.65 10.05
N GLU A 128 13.64 27.68 9.34
CA GLU A 128 14.14 27.59 7.96
C GLU A 128 15.40 26.74 7.91
N LYS A 129 16.37 26.97 8.78
CA LYS A 129 17.61 26.18 8.87
C LYS A 129 17.33 24.73 9.24
N THR A 130 16.50 24.50 10.26
CA THR A 130 16.14 23.14 10.69
C THR A 130 15.53 22.33 9.55
N ARG A 131 14.63 22.94 8.79
CA ARG A 131 13.99 22.23 7.67
C ARG A 131 14.90 22.06 6.48
N SER A 132 15.72 23.05 6.14
CA SER A 132 16.66 22.94 5.02
C SER A 132 17.80 21.95 5.26
N GLU A 133 18.23 21.78 6.49
CA GLU A 133 19.30 20.84 6.87
C GLU A 133 18.77 19.46 7.22
N GLY A 134 17.52 19.36 7.70
CA GLY A 134 16.93 18.12 8.17
C GLY A 134 16.16 17.32 7.10
N PHE A 135 15.73 17.96 6.02
CA PHE A 135 15.05 17.32 4.90
C PHE A 135 15.92 17.37 3.64
N GLY A 136 16.04 16.22 2.98
CA GLY A 136 16.78 16.10 1.73
C GLY A 136 16.00 16.64 0.52
#